data_2fd63236c6397d8d1aba23c55686beba
#
_entry.id   2fd63236c6397d8d1aba23c55686beba
#
_cell.length_a   1.000
_cell.length_b   1.000
_cell.length_c   1.000
_cell.angle_alpha   90.00
_cell.angle_beta   90.00
_cell.angle_gamma   90.00
#
_symmetry.space_group_name_H-M   'P 1'
#
loop_
_entity.id
_entity.type
_entity.pdbx_description
1 polymer ?
#
loop_
_entity_poly.entity_id
_entity_poly.type
_entity_poly.pdbx_seq_one_letter_code
_entity_poly.pdbx_strand_id
1 'polypeptide(L)'
;MRDKVPRMDQDTRQNEHGFDGVSISLERIVGAEADHLLVLSDQYMASLYPAESNHLVSSESLRTGDAVFLGAFISSTMSLGTETADQPAKTNELRPGSEVGECIACVATRFYREAGYAEIKRLYVQEAYRGSGLSRTLMSAIEAEILAEGIDCARLEMGIYQPEADALYRSLGYRDIQPFGDYLLDPLSQFLEKAPLNAA
;
A
#
# COMPACT_ATOMS: atom_id res chain seq x y z
N MET A 1 -2.61 -32.87 -25.63
CA MET A 1 -2.13 -31.54 -26.04
C MET A 1 -2.34 -30.64 -24.85
N ARG A 2 -1.26 -30.25 -24.17
CA ARG A 2 -1.32 -29.35 -23.01
C ARG A 2 -0.95 -27.97 -23.52
N ASP A 3 -1.93 -27.07 -23.58
CA ASP A 3 -1.70 -25.70 -23.98
C ASP A 3 -0.86 -24.98 -22.92
N LYS A 4 0.27 -24.47 -23.38
CA LYS A 4 1.18 -23.61 -22.59
C LYS A 4 0.51 -22.25 -22.40
N VAL A 5 0.19 -21.93 -21.15
CA VAL A 5 -0.11 -20.57 -20.75
C VAL A 5 1.19 -19.74 -20.90
N PRO A 6 1.18 -18.61 -21.62
CA PRO A 6 2.36 -17.76 -21.72
C PRO A 6 2.64 -17.11 -20.35
N ARG A 7 3.91 -17.24 -19.90
CA ARG A 7 4.42 -16.42 -18.80
C ARG A 7 4.38 -14.96 -19.24
N MET A 8 3.59 -14.17 -18.57
CA MET A 8 3.69 -12.71 -18.69
C MET A 8 5.04 -12.28 -18.14
N ASP A 9 5.80 -11.59 -18.98
CA ASP A 9 7.03 -10.91 -18.64
C ASP A 9 6.79 -9.99 -17.44
N GLN A 10 7.77 -9.97 -16.53
CA GLN A 10 7.84 -9.04 -15.41
C GLN A 10 7.96 -7.62 -15.97
N ASP A 11 6.83 -6.96 -16.16
CA ASP A 11 6.80 -5.56 -16.55
C ASP A 11 7.10 -4.73 -15.29
N THR A 12 8.38 -4.42 -15.12
CA THR A 12 8.88 -3.49 -14.12
C THR A 12 8.39 -2.10 -14.49
N ARG A 13 7.21 -1.72 -14.03
CA ARG A 13 6.71 -0.35 -14.19
C ARG A 13 7.55 0.58 -13.32
N GLN A 14 8.58 1.16 -13.92
CA GLN A 14 9.32 2.28 -13.35
C GLN A 14 8.42 3.51 -13.36
N ASN A 15 7.72 3.75 -12.27
CA ASN A 15 7.05 5.02 -12.02
C ASN A 15 8.08 5.95 -11.35
N GLU A 16 8.65 6.85 -12.15
CA GLU A 16 9.53 7.92 -11.67
C GLU A 16 8.72 8.92 -10.84
N HIS A 17 8.49 8.62 -9.57
CA HIS A 17 8.03 9.61 -8.59
C HIS A 17 9.24 10.07 -7.81
N GLY A 18 9.65 11.35 -8.04
CA GLY A 18 10.92 11.90 -7.62
C GLY A 18 11.05 12.03 -6.10
N PHE A 19 11.81 11.14 -5.54
CA PHE A 19 12.75 11.49 -4.50
C PHE A 19 14.05 11.85 -5.21
N ASP A 20 14.62 13.02 -4.94
CA ASP A 20 15.89 13.42 -5.55
C ASP A 20 16.92 12.30 -5.31
N GLY A 21 17.25 11.57 -6.37
CA GLY A 21 18.27 10.52 -6.36
C GLY A 21 17.84 9.12 -5.90
N VAL A 22 16.55 8.83 -5.73
CA VAL A 22 16.07 7.49 -5.35
C VAL A 22 15.06 6.95 -6.35
N SER A 23 15.30 5.76 -6.86
CA SER A 23 14.32 5.01 -7.65
C SER A 23 13.59 4.03 -6.73
N ILE A 24 12.27 3.92 -6.93
CA ILE A 24 11.38 3.02 -6.19
C ILE A 24 10.82 1.98 -7.16
N SER A 25 10.91 0.71 -6.80
CA SER A 25 10.20 -0.38 -7.45
C SER A 25 8.99 -0.83 -6.62
N LEU A 26 7.93 -1.27 -7.31
CA LEU A 26 6.81 -1.95 -6.67
C LEU A 26 6.93 -3.45 -6.95
N GLU A 27 6.87 -4.25 -5.90
CA GLU A 27 7.07 -5.69 -5.98
C GLU A 27 6.05 -6.44 -5.11
N ARG A 28 5.73 -7.67 -5.50
CA ARG A 28 4.94 -8.56 -4.64
C ARG A 28 5.82 -9.09 -3.51
N ILE A 29 5.31 -8.97 -2.29
CA ILE A 29 5.95 -9.47 -1.08
C ILE A 29 5.52 -10.94 -0.91
N VAL A 30 6.49 -11.84 -0.89
CA VAL A 30 6.27 -13.28 -0.71
C VAL A 30 6.95 -13.83 0.55
N GLY A 31 7.92 -13.11 1.08
CA GLY A 31 8.68 -13.44 2.28
C GLY A 31 8.46 -12.44 3.42
N ALA A 32 9.49 -12.19 4.19
CA ALA A 32 9.47 -11.35 5.39
C ALA A 32 9.87 -9.89 5.14
N GLU A 33 9.97 -9.48 3.87
CA GLU A 33 10.55 -8.20 3.44
C GLU A 33 9.84 -6.97 4.06
N ALA A 34 8.52 -7.09 4.31
CA ALA A 34 7.72 -6.03 4.91
C ALA A 34 7.35 -6.28 6.38
N ASP A 35 7.83 -7.32 7.02
CA ASP A 35 7.41 -7.65 8.40
C ASP A 35 7.73 -6.51 9.38
N HIS A 36 8.84 -5.79 9.19
CA HIS A 36 9.17 -4.62 9.97
C HIS A 36 8.14 -3.48 9.80
N LEU A 37 7.56 -3.31 8.59
CA LEU A 37 6.51 -2.32 8.34
C LEU A 37 5.20 -2.68 9.04
N LEU A 38 4.88 -3.98 9.09
CA LEU A 38 3.70 -4.44 9.81
C LEU A 38 3.84 -4.18 11.31
N VAL A 39 5.03 -4.40 11.89
CA VAL A 39 5.31 -4.07 13.29
C VAL A 39 5.15 -2.57 13.53
N LEU A 40 5.71 -1.71 12.68
CA LEU A 40 5.57 -0.25 12.80
C LEU A 40 4.10 0.19 12.64
N SER A 41 3.38 -0.41 11.70
CA SER A 41 1.95 -0.17 11.51
C SER A 41 1.15 -0.56 12.74
N ASP A 42 1.42 -1.74 13.33
CA ASP A 42 0.72 -2.22 14.53
C ASP A 42 0.98 -1.31 15.73
N GLN A 43 2.23 -0.87 15.93
CA GLN A 43 2.60 0.10 16.97
C GLN A 43 1.86 1.43 16.78
N TYR A 44 1.80 1.93 15.54
CA TYR A 44 1.07 3.15 15.24
C TYR A 44 -0.43 2.99 15.53
N MET A 45 -1.06 1.90 15.09
CA MET A 45 -2.47 1.64 15.37
C MET A 45 -2.74 1.48 16.87
N ALA A 46 -1.88 0.78 17.61
CA ALA A 46 -2.01 0.63 19.06
C ALA A 46 -1.86 1.96 19.83
N SER A 47 -1.20 2.96 19.26
CA SER A 47 -1.14 4.31 19.83
C SER A 47 -2.41 5.13 19.66
N LEU A 48 -3.26 4.77 18.69
CA LEU A 48 -4.49 5.50 18.35
C LEU A 48 -5.76 4.81 18.86
N TYR A 49 -5.76 3.47 18.92
CA TYR A 49 -6.97 2.68 19.17
C TYR A 49 -6.75 1.63 20.24
N PRO A 50 -7.79 1.31 21.03
CA PRO A 50 -7.76 0.18 21.94
C PRO A 50 -7.69 -1.15 21.15
N ALA A 51 -7.23 -2.22 21.81
CA ALA A 51 -6.97 -3.49 21.13
C ALA A 51 -8.20 -4.13 20.48
N GLU A 52 -9.37 -3.94 21.07
CA GLU A 52 -10.67 -4.44 20.57
C GLU A 52 -11.11 -3.80 19.25
N SER A 53 -10.64 -2.59 18.95
CA SER A 53 -10.93 -1.87 17.70
C SER A 53 -9.81 -2.01 16.65
N ASN A 54 -8.81 -2.86 16.92
CA ASN A 54 -7.69 -3.11 16.01
C ASN A 54 -7.93 -4.38 15.19
N HIS A 55 -8.45 -4.24 13.97
CA HIS A 55 -8.73 -5.35 13.04
C HIS A 55 -7.48 -5.74 12.22
N LEU A 56 -6.38 -6.04 12.92
CA LEU A 56 -5.10 -6.35 12.29
C LEU A 56 -5.10 -7.77 11.71
N VAL A 57 -4.55 -7.91 10.51
CA VAL A 57 -4.32 -9.20 9.86
C VAL A 57 -2.83 -9.55 9.91
N SER A 58 -2.52 -10.82 10.17
CA SER A 58 -1.14 -11.29 10.21
C SER A 58 -0.47 -11.30 8.84
N SER A 59 0.85 -11.15 8.82
CA SER A 59 1.63 -11.24 7.58
C SER A 59 1.44 -12.60 6.87
N GLU A 60 1.31 -13.69 7.63
CA GLU A 60 1.07 -15.03 7.09
C GLU A 60 -0.23 -15.10 6.31
N SER A 61 -1.33 -14.50 6.82
CA SER A 61 -2.62 -14.49 6.14
C SER A 61 -2.64 -13.66 4.85
N LEU A 62 -1.70 -12.73 4.68
CA LEU A 62 -1.54 -11.89 3.48
C LEU A 62 -0.70 -12.57 2.38
N ARG A 63 -0.08 -13.72 2.67
CA ARG A 63 0.74 -14.51 1.74
C ARG A 63 -0.02 -15.72 1.19
N THR A 64 -1.31 -15.80 1.41
CA THR A 64 -2.18 -16.89 0.89
C THR A 64 -2.62 -16.61 -0.55
N GLY A 65 -3.11 -17.64 -1.26
CA GLY A 65 -3.57 -17.51 -2.65
C GLY A 65 -4.80 -16.59 -2.85
N ASP A 66 -5.48 -16.19 -1.75
CA ASP A 66 -6.61 -15.27 -1.77
C ASP A 66 -6.22 -13.83 -1.39
N ALA A 67 -4.94 -13.51 -1.43
CA ALA A 67 -4.41 -12.20 -1.12
C ALA A 67 -3.28 -11.80 -2.08
N VAL A 68 -3.10 -10.49 -2.24
CA VAL A 68 -1.92 -9.87 -2.85
C VAL A 68 -1.33 -8.91 -1.84
N PHE A 69 -0.01 -8.98 -1.67
CA PHE A 69 0.73 -8.08 -0.81
C PHE A 69 1.82 -7.39 -1.63
N LEU A 70 1.76 -6.06 -1.75
CA LEU A 70 2.70 -5.23 -2.50
C LEU A 70 3.57 -4.40 -1.55
N GLY A 71 4.83 -4.25 -1.91
CA GLY A 71 5.79 -3.36 -1.26
C GLY A 71 6.40 -2.37 -2.23
N ALA A 72 6.76 -1.20 -1.71
CA ALA A 72 7.60 -0.22 -2.38
C ALA A 72 9.03 -0.36 -1.84
N PHE A 73 9.97 -0.64 -2.73
CA PHE A 73 11.37 -0.92 -2.40
C PHE A 73 12.28 0.15 -2.98
N ILE A 74 13.33 0.51 -2.25
CA ILE A 74 14.41 1.34 -2.77
C ILE A 74 15.20 0.50 -3.78
N SER A 75 15.10 0.85 -5.07
CA SER A 75 15.75 0.10 -6.16
C SER A 75 17.13 0.64 -6.53
N SER A 76 17.38 1.93 -6.36
CA SER A 76 18.70 2.53 -6.48
C SER A 76 18.78 3.87 -5.75
N THR A 77 19.98 4.19 -5.27
CA THR A 77 20.32 5.53 -4.81
C THR A 77 21.27 6.15 -5.81
N MET A 78 20.87 7.23 -6.46
CA MET A 78 21.83 7.99 -7.29
C MET A 78 22.74 8.79 -6.36
N SER A 79 24.03 8.43 -6.35
CA SER A 79 25.05 9.29 -5.74
C SER A 79 25.15 10.54 -6.61
N LEU A 80 24.62 11.66 -6.15
CA LEU A 80 24.89 12.96 -6.77
C LEU A 80 26.39 13.23 -6.57
N GLY A 81 27.15 13.01 -7.67
CA GLY A 81 28.53 13.47 -7.77
C GLY A 81 28.58 14.97 -7.45
N THR A 82 29.45 15.30 -6.52
CA THR A 82 29.77 16.65 -6.13
C THR A 82 29.97 17.60 -7.30
N GLU A 83 29.32 18.72 -7.24
CA GLU A 83 29.76 20.10 -7.48
C GLU A 83 28.73 20.94 -8.20
N THR A 84 28.03 21.80 -7.48
CA THR A 84 28.23 23.26 -7.58
C THR A 84 27.40 23.94 -6.50
N ALA A 85 28.06 24.83 -5.76
CA ALA A 85 27.51 25.66 -4.70
C ALA A 85 26.42 26.60 -5.25
N ASP A 86 25.44 26.83 -4.35
CA ASP A 86 24.54 27.98 -4.30
C ASP A 86 23.09 27.72 -4.75
N GLN A 87 22.34 27.07 -3.84
CA GLN A 87 20.94 27.41 -3.51
C GLN A 87 20.41 26.45 -2.43
N PRO A 88 19.70 26.88 -1.38
CA PRO A 88 19.11 25.96 -0.42
C PRO A 88 17.82 25.38 -1.01
N ALA A 89 17.94 24.31 -1.78
CA ALA A 89 16.83 23.44 -2.11
C ALA A 89 16.39 22.70 -0.85
N LYS A 90 15.10 22.61 -0.60
CA LYS A 90 14.53 21.70 0.39
C LYS A 90 14.77 20.29 -0.13
N THR A 91 15.93 19.73 0.15
CA THR A 91 16.29 18.36 -0.16
C THR A 91 15.47 17.46 0.76
N ASN A 92 14.60 16.68 0.19
CA ASN A 92 14.01 15.50 0.83
C ASN A 92 15.10 14.43 0.85
N GLU A 93 16.10 14.63 1.75
CA GLU A 93 17.23 13.72 1.86
C GLU A 93 16.75 12.36 2.33
N LEU A 94 17.23 11.31 1.66
CA LEU A 94 17.12 9.95 2.16
C LEU A 94 17.51 9.92 3.64
N ARG A 95 16.75 9.17 4.41
CA ARG A 95 17.11 8.92 5.80
C ARG A 95 18.52 8.34 5.83
N PRO A 96 19.45 8.87 6.65
CA PRO A 96 20.77 8.27 6.81
C PRO A 96 20.61 6.79 7.20
N GLY A 97 21.11 5.88 6.36
CA GLY A 97 21.02 4.43 6.59
C GLY A 97 19.97 3.67 5.76
N SER A 98 19.24 4.34 4.86
CA SER A 98 18.39 3.62 3.90
C SER A 98 19.22 2.81 2.91
N GLU A 99 18.87 1.55 2.69
CA GLU A 99 19.61 0.63 1.83
C GLU A 99 18.78 0.25 0.59
N VAL A 100 19.47 -0.01 -0.53
CA VAL A 100 18.83 -0.60 -1.71
C VAL A 100 18.24 -1.97 -1.32
N GLY A 101 16.98 -2.20 -1.72
CA GLY A 101 16.21 -3.38 -1.34
C GLY A 101 15.40 -3.20 -0.04
N GLU A 102 15.52 -2.07 0.66
CA GLU A 102 14.67 -1.78 1.81
C GLU A 102 13.21 -1.56 1.35
N CYS A 103 12.27 -2.27 2.00
CA CYS A 103 10.84 -2.04 1.83
C CYS A 103 10.41 -0.87 2.71
N ILE A 104 9.92 0.21 2.10
CA ILE A 104 9.60 1.48 2.79
C ILE A 104 8.12 1.79 2.88
N ALA A 105 7.30 1.06 2.13
CA ALA A 105 5.85 1.16 2.18
C ALA A 105 5.21 -0.14 1.70
N CYS A 106 3.98 -0.42 2.13
CA CYS A 106 3.27 -1.62 1.72
C CYS A 106 1.76 -1.41 1.66
N VAL A 107 1.07 -2.30 0.94
CA VAL A 107 -0.38 -2.43 0.90
C VAL A 107 -0.75 -3.88 0.58
N ALA A 108 -1.85 -4.36 1.12
CA ALA A 108 -2.38 -5.68 0.82
C ALA A 108 -3.83 -5.62 0.37
N THR A 109 -4.28 -6.65 -0.32
CA THR A 109 -5.70 -6.92 -0.58
C THR A 109 -6.02 -8.39 -0.36
N ARG A 110 -7.24 -8.67 0.12
CA ARG A 110 -7.84 -10.00 0.18
C ARG A 110 -9.04 -10.06 -0.74
N PHE A 111 -9.16 -11.16 -1.49
CA PHE A 111 -10.23 -11.34 -2.45
C PHE A 111 -11.39 -12.13 -1.86
N TYR A 112 -12.56 -11.55 -1.88
CA TYR A 112 -13.84 -12.18 -1.52
C TYR A 112 -14.66 -12.40 -2.78
N ARG A 113 -14.18 -13.33 -3.64
CA ARG A 113 -14.69 -13.55 -5.00
C ARG A 113 -16.19 -13.86 -5.05
N GLU A 114 -16.68 -14.69 -4.13
CA GLU A 114 -18.12 -15.04 -4.05
C GLU A 114 -18.98 -13.83 -3.65
N ALA A 115 -18.42 -12.91 -2.85
CA ALA A 115 -19.09 -11.69 -2.41
C ALA A 115 -18.89 -10.52 -3.39
N GLY A 116 -18.04 -10.68 -4.42
CA GLY A 116 -17.84 -9.71 -5.49
C GLY A 116 -17.06 -8.48 -5.10
N TYR A 117 -16.21 -8.53 -4.05
CA TYR A 117 -15.35 -7.42 -3.65
C TYR A 117 -13.97 -7.90 -3.21
N ALA A 118 -13.03 -6.96 -3.18
CA ALA A 118 -11.73 -7.15 -2.54
C ALA A 118 -11.56 -6.15 -1.40
N GLU A 119 -10.93 -6.58 -0.31
CA GLU A 119 -10.68 -5.75 0.86
C GLU A 119 -9.23 -5.30 0.90
N ILE A 120 -9.02 -3.97 0.89
CA ILE A 120 -7.69 -3.36 1.01
C ILE A 120 -7.33 -3.26 2.49
N LYS A 121 -6.11 -3.70 2.81
CA LYS A 121 -5.56 -3.74 4.16
C LYS A 121 -4.10 -3.29 4.17
N ARG A 122 -3.61 -2.91 5.35
CA ARG A 122 -2.19 -2.70 5.60
C ARG A 122 -1.52 -1.66 4.72
N LEU A 123 -2.26 -0.63 4.26
CA LEU A 123 -1.61 0.51 3.64
C LEU A 123 -0.79 1.24 4.70
N TYR A 124 0.51 1.17 4.55
CA TYR A 124 1.44 1.83 5.46
C TYR A 124 2.64 2.39 4.70
N VAL A 125 3.04 3.60 5.04
CA VAL A 125 4.26 4.25 4.53
C VAL A 125 5.09 4.65 5.73
N GLN A 126 6.37 4.29 5.75
CA GLN A 126 7.31 4.74 6.77
C GLN A 126 7.27 6.26 6.88
N GLU A 127 7.35 6.78 8.09
CA GLU A 127 7.17 8.20 8.39
C GLU A 127 8.09 9.11 7.55
N ALA A 128 9.35 8.69 7.39
CA ALA A 128 10.34 9.43 6.60
C ALA A 128 9.99 9.58 5.11
N TYR A 129 9.08 8.75 4.59
CA TYR A 129 8.67 8.73 3.18
C TYR A 129 7.23 9.20 2.96
N ARG A 130 6.56 9.68 4.01
CA ARG A 130 5.20 10.25 3.91
C ARG A 130 5.24 11.57 3.11
N GLY A 131 4.09 11.90 2.51
CA GLY A 131 3.99 13.11 1.67
C GLY A 131 4.61 12.99 0.27
N SER A 132 5.23 11.86 -0.07
CA SER A 132 5.91 11.60 -1.34
C SER A 132 5.01 11.08 -2.46
N GLY A 133 3.75 10.77 -2.16
CA GLY A 133 2.83 10.16 -3.13
C GLY A 133 2.81 8.63 -3.12
N LEU A 134 3.69 7.95 -2.38
CA LEU A 134 3.77 6.48 -2.34
C LEU A 134 2.44 5.80 -2.00
N SER A 135 1.66 6.35 -1.07
CA SER A 135 0.34 5.79 -0.73
C SER A 135 -0.58 5.76 -1.95
N ARG A 136 -0.57 6.82 -2.77
CA ARG A 136 -1.37 6.90 -3.99
C ARG A 136 -0.90 5.91 -5.05
N THR A 137 0.41 5.79 -5.21
CA THR A 137 1.03 4.83 -6.12
C THR A 137 0.70 3.39 -5.74
N LEU A 138 0.81 3.05 -4.44
CA LEU A 138 0.44 1.74 -3.92
C LEU A 138 -1.06 1.45 -4.10
N MET A 139 -1.93 2.43 -3.84
CA MET A 139 -3.38 2.29 -4.05
C MET A 139 -3.71 2.03 -5.52
N SER A 140 -3.10 2.76 -6.45
CA SER A 140 -3.29 2.52 -7.89
C SER A 140 -2.83 1.12 -8.30
N ALA A 141 -1.69 0.65 -7.78
CA ALA A 141 -1.18 -0.67 -8.08
C ALA A 141 -2.07 -1.79 -7.51
N ILE A 142 -2.54 -1.66 -6.27
CA ILE A 142 -3.39 -2.68 -5.66
C ILE A 142 -4.79 -2.73 -6.30
N GLU A 143 -5.34 -1.58 -6.71
CA GLU A 143 -6.60 -1.53 -7.47
C GLU A 143 -6.45 -2.21 -8.84
N ALA A 144 -5.30 -2.09 -9.50
CA ALA A 144 -5.01 -2.81 -10.75
C ALA A 144 -4.93 -4.33 -10.54
N GLU A 145 -4.35 -4.79 -9.41
CA GLU A 145 -4.35 -6.21 -9.04
C GLU A 145 -5.77 -6.74 -8.80
N ILE A 146 -6.63 -5.95 -8.15
CA ILE A 146 -8.05 -6.30 -7.91
C ILE A 146 -8.79 -6.43 -9.24
N LEU A 147 -8.60 -5.48 -10.16
CA LEU A 147 -9.19 -5.53 -11.51
C LEU A 147 -8.70 -6.74 -12.32
N ALA A 148 -7.42 -7.11 -12.20
CA ALA A 148 -6.85 -8.27 -12.87
C ALA A 148 -7.49 -9.60 -12.42
N GLU A 149 -8.02 -9.65 -11.19
CA GLU A 149 -8.80 -10.79 -10.66
C GLU A 149 -10.28 -10.76 -11.10
N GLY A 150 -10.68 -9.78 -11.92
CA GLY A 150 -12.05 -9.63 -12.40
C GLY A 150 -13.02 -9.03 -11.37
N ILE A 151 -12.51 -8.40 -10.33
CA ILE A 151 -13.28 -7.72 -9.29
C ILE A 151 -13.20 -6.23 -9.54
N ASP A 152 -14.33 -5.53 -9.54
CA ASP A 152 -14.42 -4.09 -9.79
C ASP A 152 -14.87 -3.28 -8.55
N CYS A 153 -14.88 -3.92 -7.39
CA CYS A 153 -15.28 -3.33 -6.12
C CYS A 153 -14.18 -3.50 -5.07
N ALA A 154 -13.64 -2.40 -4.57
CA ALA A 154 -12.69 -2.38 -3.47
C ALA A 154 -13.34 -1.79 -2.22
N ARG A 155 -13.16 -2.46 -1.08
CA ARG A 155 -13.62 -2.02 0.24
C ARG A 155 -12.44 -1.89 1.19
N LEU A 156 -12.59 -1.09 2.21
CA LEU A 156 -11.63 -0.98 3.30
C LEU A 156 -12.33 -0.57 4.59
N GLU A 157 -11.71 -0.92 5.70
CA GLU A 157 -11.98 -0.38 7.02
C GLU A 157 -10.79 0.47 7.45
N MET A 158 -11.06 1.59 8.09
CA MET A 158 -10.07 2.48 8.67
C MET A 158 -10.54 3.06 9.99
N GLY A 159 -9.61 3.43 10.85
CA GLY A 159 -9.95 4.13 12.08
C GLY A 159 -10.19 5.63 11.87
N ILE A 160 -11.09 6.22 12.66
CA ILE A 160 -11.50 7.64 12.54
C ILE A 160 -10.40 8.66 12.90
N TYR A 161 -9.34 8.23 13.61
CA TYR A 161 -8.22 9.10 14.02
C TYR A 161 -7.08 9.16 13.00
N GLN A 162 -7.36 8.85 11.73
CA GLN A 162 -6.40 8.86 10.63
C GLN A 162 -6.85 9.83 9.51
N PRO A 163 -6.88 11.17 9.76
CA PRO A 163 -7.42 12.15 8.81
C PRO A 163 -6.68 12.17 7.47
N GLU A 164 -5.38 11.87 7.45
CA GLU A 164 -4.58 11.80 6.21
C GLU A 164 -5.00 10.60 5.34
N ALA A 165 -5.32 9.46 5.97
CA ALA A 165 -5.81 8.28 5.26
C ALA A 165 -7.23 8.52 4.72
N ASP A 166 -8.14 9.13 5.50
CA ASP A 166 -9.48 9.52 5.03
C ASP A 166 -9.38 10.46 3.81
N ALA A 167 -8.56 11.51 3.91
CA ALA A 167 -8.35 12.45 2.81
C ALA A 167 -7.81 11.76 1.55
N LEU A 168 -6.88 10.81 1.70
CA LEU A 168 -6.36 10.00 0.60
C LEU A 168 -7.49 9.21 -0.06
N TYR A 169 -8.22 8.39 0.69
CA TYR A 169 -9.25 7.51 0.15
C TYR A 169 -10.38 8.31 -0.53
N ARG A 170 -10.85 9.41 0.10
CA ARG A 170 -11.84 10.32 -0.52
C ARG A 170 -11.33 10.88 -1.85
N SER A 171 -10.07 11.30 -1.91
CA SER A 171 -9.47 11.83 -3.14
C SER A 171 -9.33 10.79 -4.25
N LEU A 172 -9.33 9.49 -3.90
CA LEU A 172 -9.32 8.36 -4.83
C LEU A 172 -10.72 7.89 -5.23
N GLY A 173 -11.77 8.51 -4.68
CA GLY A 173 -13.17 8.22 -5.02
C GLY A 173 -13.86 7.21 -4.09
N TYR A 174 -13.23 6.83 -2.99
CA TYR A 174 -13.87 6.00 -1.96
C TYR A 174 -14.97 6.78 -1.24
N ARG A 175 -16.06 6.09 -0.90
CA ARG A 175 -17.24 6.65 -0.26
C ARG A 175 -17.68 5.80 0.93
N ASP A 176 -18.36 6.42 1.91
CA ASP A 176 -18.86 5.73 3.09
C ASP A 176 -19.87 4.63 2.72
N ILE A 177 -19.73 3.50 3.38
CA ILE A 177 -20.68 2.40 3.36
C ILE A 177 -20.98 1.92 4.78
N GLN A 178 -21.95 1.03 4.93
CA GLN A 178 -22.18 0.29 6.18
C GLN A 178 -21.09 -0.76 6.37
N PRO A 179 -20.88 -1.28 7.59
CA PRO A 179 -19.98 -2.41 7.83
C PRO A 179 -20.24 -3.55 6.84
N PHE A 180 -19.19 -4.23 6.44
CA PHE A 180 -19.23 -5.32 5.46
C PHE A 180 -18.52 -6.57 6.00
N GLY A 181 -18.75 -7.73 5.37
CA GLY A 181 -18.18 -8.99 5.81
C GLY A 181 -18.57 -9.32 7.26
N ASP A 182 -17.60 -9.64 8.07
CA ASP A 182 -17.78 -9.98 9.49
C ASP A 182 -17.61 -8.78 10.44
N TYR A 183 -17.45 -7.57 9.90
CA TYR A 183 -17.32 -6.37 10.72
C TYR A 183 -18.61 -6.01 11.43
N LEU A 184 -18.49 -5.71 12.71
CA LEU A 184 -19.55 -5.13 13.53
C LEU A 184 -19.45 -3.60 13.51
N LEU A 185 -20.53 -2.93 13.89
CA LEU A 185 -20.51 -1.49 14.13
C LEU A 185 -19.53 -1.17 15.28
N ASP A 186 -18.51 -0.39 14.96
CA ASP A 186 -17.58 0.19 15.92
C ASP A 186 -17.55 1.70 15.70
N PRO A 187 -17.78 2.53 16.77
CA PRO A 187 -17.73 3.98 16.63
C PRO A 187 -16.35 4.53 16.27
N LEU A 188 -15.29 3.72 16.40
CA LEU A 188 -13.92 4.07 16.03
C LEU A 188 -13.53 3.64 14.62
N SER A 189 -14.42 2.92 13.91
CA SER A 189 -14.19 2.45 12.54
C SER A 189 -15.05 3.19 11.53
N GLN A 190 -14.47 3.35 10.35
CA GLN A 190 -15.09 3.90 9.15
C GLN A 190 -14.93 2.89 8.01
N PHE A 191 -16.02 2.67 7.25
CA PHE A 191 -16.05 1.70 6.16
C PHE A 191 -16.21 2.42 4.85
N LEU A 192 -15.36 2.15 3.88
CA LEU A 192 -15.32 2.83 2.60
C LEU A 192 -15.34 1.82 1.44
N GLU A 193 -15.94 2.24 0.33
CA GLU A 193 -16.01 1.48 -0.91
C GLU A 193 -15.70 2.36 -2.12
N LYS A 194 -15.04 1.80 -3.11
CA LYS A 194 -14.92 2.33 -4.47
C LYS A 194 -15.41 1.27 -5.45
N ALA A 195 -16.50 1.57 -6.12
CA ALA A 195 -17.11 0.74 -7.16
C ALA A 195 -17.85 1.64 -8.17
N PRO A 196 -17.68 1.41 -9.50
CA PRO A 196 -16.70 0.49 -10.06
C PRO A 196 -15.26 1.02 -9.94
N LEU A 197 -14.30 0.09 -9.86
CA LEU A 197 -12.90 0.42 -10.08
C LEU A 197 -12.71 0.69 -11.58
N ASN A 198 -12.00 1.77 -11.92
CA ASN A 198 -11.65 2.08 -13.29
C ASN A 198 -10.17 1.76 -13.51
N ALA A 199 -9.85 1.19 -14.68
CA ALA A 199 -8.46 1.08 -15.11
C ALA A 199 -7.85 2.48 -15.20
N ALA A 200 -6.67 2.66 -14.59
CA ALA A 200 -5.94 3.92 -14.62
C ALA A 200 -5.32 4.18 -15.99
#